data_dde86c45944fef3ccd0bc76d9a576786
#
_entry.id   dde86c45944fef3ccd0bc76d9a576786
#
_cell.length_a   1.000
_cell.length_b   1.000
_cell.length_c   1.000
_cell.angle_alpha   90.00
_cell.angle_beta   90.00
_cell.angle_gamma   90.00
#
_symmetry.space_group_name_H-M   'P 1'
#
loop_
_entity.id
_entity.type
_entity.pdbx_description
1 polymer ?
#
loop_
_entity_poly.entity_id
_entity_poly.type
_entity_poly.pdbx_seq_one_letter_code
_entity_poly.pdbx_strand_id
1 'polypeptide(L)'
;MLVAGMDLRDLTLSELARQAGMAKSNVYRYFETREALLLDLLWDEWAGWYGALAADPPRRGHGAKALARLTARIARSLAERPLLCKLTAALPSVVEQNLSEERIVAFKLQSLLFFEELARFLHGRVPDLSEARYVRLVHDTVTLLVGLHAFTSPPPVVARVLERPDLAFFRRDFEADLARMILALALATSDPS
;
A
#
# COMPACT_ATOMS: atom_id res chain seq x y z
N MET A 1 -9.58 -15.42 1.72
CA MET A 1 -8.41 -15.18 2.56
C MET A 1 -8.85 -14.42 3.81
N LEU A 2 -8.74 -15.03 5.01
CA LEU A 2 -9.42 -14.61 6.25
C LEU A 2 -8.82 -13.35 6.93
N VAL A 3 -7.55 -13.04 6.68
CA VAL A 3 -6.84 -11.91 7.32
C VAL A 3 -7.44 -10.53 6.96
N ALA A 4 -8.07 -10.41 5.80
CA ALA A 4 -8.66 -9.14 5.35
C ALA A 4 -9.79 -8.62 6.26
N GLY A 5 -10.54 -9.51 6.92
CA GLY A 5 -11.67 -9.15 7.79
C GLY A 5 -11.34 -8.98 9.29
N MET A 6 -10.12 -9.34 9.73
CA MET A 6 -9.73 -9.31 11.15
C MET A 6 -8.91 -8.05 11.48
N ASP A 7 -9.00 -7.55 12.72
CA ASP A 7 -8.06 -6.51 13.17
C ASP A 7 -6.65 -7.11 13.29
N LEU A 8 -5.67 -6.48 12.63
CA LEU A 8 -4.28 -6.96 12.66
C LEU A 8 -3.67 -6.92 14.07
N ARG A 9 -4.21 -6.09 14.98
CA ARG A 9 -3.77 -6.02 16.38
C ARG A 9 -4.14 -7.27 17.16
N ASP A 10 -5.26 -7.91 16.79
CA ASP A 10 -5.78 -9.10 17.47
C ASP A 10 -5.21 -10.41 16.89
N LEU A 11 -4.49 -10.34 15.75
CA LEU A 11 -3.87 -11.50 15.13
C LEU A 11 -2.66 -11.98 15.94
N THR A 12 -2.71 -13.23 16.38
CA THR A 12 -1.56 -13.91 17.01
C THR A 12 -0.85 -14.81 15.99
N LEU A 13 0.44 -15.13 16.26
CA LEU A 13 1.17 -16.13 15.46
C LEU A 13 0.43 -17.47 15.41
N SER A 14 -0.21 -17.85 16.50
CA SER A 14 -1.00 -19.10 16.58
C SER A 14 -2.22 -19.07 15.66
N GLU A 15 -2.90 -17.93 15.57
CA GLU A 15 -4.04 -17.74 14.69
C GLU A 15 -3.62 -17.72 13.22
N LEU A 16 -2.52 -17.03 12.91
CA LEU A 16 -1.93 -17.02 11.57
C LEU A 16 -1.49 -18.43 11.13
N ALA A 17 -0.85 -19.20 12.04
CA ALA A 17 -0.51 -20.59 11.79
C ALA A 17 -1.74 -21.45 11.45
N ARG A 18 -2.80 -21.31 12.24
CA ARG A 18 -4.07 -22.04 12.03
C ARG A 18 -4.69 -21.70 10.67
N GLN A 19 -4.69 -20.43 10.29
CA GLN A 19 -5.25 -19.96 9.00
C GLN A 19 -4.42 -20.41 7.80
N ALA A 20 -3.08 -20.48 7.96
CA ALA A 20 -2.17 -20.97 6.94
C ALA A 20 -2.13 -22.51 6.83
N GLY A 21 -2.88 -23.24 7.69
CA GLY A 21 -2.82 -24.71 7.76
C GLY A 21 -1.44 -25.23 8.21
N MET A 22 -0.64 -24.41 8.89
CA MET A 22 0.69 -24.75 9.36
C MET A 22 0.65 -25.18 10.83
N ALA A 23 1.49 -26.16 11.18
CA ALA A 23 1.71 -26.47 12.59
C ALA A 23 2.31 -25.28 13.32
N LYS A 24 1.77 -24.96 14.51
CA LYS A 24 2.22 -23.85 15.35
C LYS A 24 3.75 -23.84 15.56
N SER A 25 4.35 -25.01 15.80
CA SER A 25 5.79 -25.19 15.95
C SER A 25 6.58 -24.78 14.71
N ASN A 26 6.03 -24.95 13.51
CA ASN A 26 6.70 -24.53 12.28
C ASN A 26 6.73 -23.00 12.18
N VAL A 27 5.62 -22.32 12.46
CA VAL A 27 5.56 -20.85 12.38
C VAL A 27 6.55 -20.22 13.39
N TYR A 28 6.58 -20.71 14.64
CA TYR A 28 7.50 -20.21 15.67
C TYR A 28 8.99 -20.52 15.37
N ARG A 29 9.29 -21.47 14.50
CA ARG A 29 10.66 -21.76 14.08
C ARG A 29 11.18 -20.76 13.03
N TYR A 30 10.30 -20.21 12.21
CA TYR A 30 10.66 -19.30 11.12
C TYR A 30 10.44 -17.82 11.46
N PHE A 31 9.53 -17.54 12.38
CA PHE A 31 9.16 -16.17 12.75
C PHE A 31 9.29 -15.95 14.25
N GLU A 32 10.20 -15.08 14.63
CA GLU A 32 10.40 -14.71 16.04
C GLU A 32 9.22 -13.91 16.59
N THR A 33 8.59 -13.09 15.75
CA THR A 33 7.47 -12.22 16.13
C THR A 33 6.34 -12.28 15.09
N ARG A 34 5.16 -11.89 15.50
CA ARG A 34 4.00 -11.71 14.62
C ARG A 34 4.29 -10.64 13.57
N GLU A 35 4.97 -9.58 13.96
CA GLU A 35 5.33 -8.45 13.12
C GLU A 35 6.28 -8.87 11.99
N ALA A 36 7.20 -9.78 12.27
CA ALA A 36 8.08 -10.35 11.25
C ALA A 36 7.29 -11.10 10.18
N LEU A 37 6.29 -11.90 10.58
CA LEU A 37 5.42 -12.59 9.63
C LEU A 37 4.53 -11.61 8.84
N LEU A 38 3.99 -10.58 9.50
CA LEU A 38 3.19 -9.55 8.81
C LEU A 38 4.02 -8.77 7.79
N LEU A 39 5.29 -8.54 8.08
CA LEU A 39 6.22 -7.88 7.17
C LEU A 39 6.51 -8.74 5.93
N ASP A 40 6.75 -10.03 6.10
CA ASP A 40 6.97 -10.96 4.98
C ASP A 40 5.70 -11.07 4.12
N LEU A 41 4.51 -11.15 4.75
CA LEU A 41 3.23 -11.13 4.04
C LEU A 41 3.02 -9.82 3.27
N LEU A 42 3.41 -8.68 3.84
CA LEU A 42 3.36 -7.39 3.15
C LEU A 42 4.22 -7.41 1.89
N TRP A 43 5.42 -7.99 1.94
CA TRP A 43 6.30 -8.13 0.78
C TRP A 43 5.69 -9.01 -0.31
N ASP A 44 5.10 -10.15 0.06
CA ASP A 44 4.42 -11.02 -0.89
C ASP A 44 3.26 -10.30 -1.59
N GLU A 45 2.50 -9.50 -0.85
CA GLU A 45 1.41 -8.69 -1.41
C GLU A 45 1.93 -7.59 -2.36
N TRP A 46 3.02 -6.87 -2.01
CA TRP A 46 3.64 -5.88 -2.88
C TRP A 46 4.22 -6.52 -4.14
N ALA A 47 4.93 -7.64 -4.02
CA ALA A 47 5.48 -8.39 -5.15
C ALA A 47 4.36 -8.90 -6.08
N GLY A 48 3.31 -9.46 -5.50
CA GLY A 48 2.14 -9.92 -6.25
C GLY A 48 1.39 -8.80 -6.94
N TRP A 49 1.28 -7.61 -6.31
CA TRP A 49 0.69 -6.43 -6.93
C TRP A 49 1.53 -5.94 -8.11
N TYR A 50 2.84 -5.79 -7.91
CA TYR A 50 3.75 -5.34 -8.97
C TYR A 50 3.77 -6.31 -10.15
N GLY A 51 3.83 -7.62 -9.89
CA GLY A 51 3.74 -8.65 -10.91
C GLY A 51 2.47 -8.56 -11.75
N ALA A 52 1.31 -8.33 -11.11
CA ALA A 52 0.04 -8.13 -11.82
C ALA A 52 0.03 -6.83 -12.64
N LEU A 53 0.59 -5.73 -12.09
CA LEU A 53 0.71 -4.45 -12.81
C LEU A 53 1.65 -4.56 -14.01
N ALA A 54 2.73 -5.34 -13.90
CA ALA A 54 3.68 -5.57 -14.98
C ALA A 54 3.11 -6.49 -16.07
N ALA A 55 2.25 -7.46 -15.72
CA ALA A 55 1.58 -8.35 -16.66
C ALA A 55 0.50 -7.63 -17.50
N ASP A 56 -0.22 -6.67 -16.90
CA ASP A 56 -1.18 -5.79 -17.57
C ASP A 56 -0.80 -4.31 -17.36
N PRO A 57 0.24 -3.83 -18.07
CA PRO A 57 0.84 -2.56 -17.78
C PRO A 57 -0.01 -1.36 -18.22
N PRO A 58 0.07 -0.22 -17.52
CA PRO A 58 -0.54 1.02 -17.96
C PRO A 58 -0.14 1.37 -19.39
N ARG A 59 -1.05 1.96 -20.16
CA ARG A 59 -0.76 2.40 -21.53
C ARG A 59 0.32 3.46 -21.53
N ARG A 60 1.24 3.36 -22.50
CA ARG A 60 2.25 4.40 -22.75
C ARG A 60 1.59 5.70 -23.21
N GLY A 61 2.24 6.82 -22.91
CA GLY A 61 1.77 8.13 -23.34
C GLY A 61 2.55 9.28 -22.73
N HIS A 62 2.13 10.50 -23.07
CA HIS A 62 2.75 11.74 -22.63
C HIS A 62 1.69 12.74 -22.14
N GLY A 63 2.13 13.69 -21.31
CA GLY A 63 1.34 14.81 -20.83
C GLY A 63 0.32 14.45 -19.76
N ALA A 64 -0.40 15.47 -19.29
CA ALA A 64 -1.33 15.37 -18.16
C ALA A 64 -2.40 14.27 -18.32
N LYS A 65 -2.88 14.02 -19.55
CA LYS A 65 -3.85 12.94 -19.81
C LYS A 65 -3.24 11.56 -19.59
N ALA A 66 -1.96 11.35 -19.93
CA ALA A 66 -1.28 10.09 -19.71
C ALA A 66 -1.01 9.88 -18.20
N LEU A 67 -0.58 10.92 -17.50
CA LEU A 67 -0.43 10.91 -16.04
C LEU A 67 -1.76 10.60 -15.34
N ALA A 68 -2.86 11.23 -15.74
CA ALA A 68 -4.18 10.95 -15.17
C ALA A 68 -4.61 9.48 -15.36
N ARG A 69 -4.37 8.89 -16.54
CA ARG A 69 -4.65 7.46 -16.76
C ARG A 69 -3.75 6.55 -15.93
N LEU A 70 -2.46 6.91 -15.82
CA LEU A 70 -1.48 6.16 -15.02
C LEU A 70 -1.89 6.12 -13.54
N THR A 71 -2.18 7.28 -12.95
CA THR A 71 -2.56 7.40 -11.54
C THR A 71 -3.89 6.71 -11.24
N ALA A 72 -4.88 6.81 -12.13
CA ALA A 72 -6.14 6.08 -12.03
C ALA A 72 -5.93 4.55 -12.09
N ARG A 73 -5.04 4.05 -12.97
CA ARG A 73 -4.73 2.61 -13.05
C ARG A 73 -4.04 2.11 -11.79
N ILE A 74 -3.10 2.90 -11.22
CA ILE A 74 -2.43 2.57 -9.95
C ILE A 74 -3.47 2.52 -8.83
N ALA A 75 -4.29 3.57 -8.66
CA ALA A 75 -5.28 3.64 -7.59
C ALA A 75 -6.27 2.46 -7.65
N ARG A 76 -6.79 2.14 -8.84
CA ARG A 76 -7.67 0.99 -9.05
C ARG A 76 -6.98 -0.32 -8.68
N SER A 77 -5.76 -0.55 -9.16
CA SER A 77 -5.03 -1.79 -8.88
C SER A 77 -4.72 -2.00 -7.40
N LEU A 78 -4.56 -0.91 -6.63
CA LEU A 78 -4.43 -0.95 -5.17
C LEU A 78 -5.79 -1.20 -4.50
N ALA A 79 -6.87 -0.57 -4.98
CA ALA A 79 -8.22 -0.78 -4.45
C ALA A 79 -8.69 -2.25 -4.58
N GLU A 80 -8.24 -2.95 -5.62
CA GLU A 80 -8.50 -4.38 -5.84
C GLU A 80 -7.72 -5.30 -4.87
N ARG A 81 -6.85 -4.73 -4.00
CA ARG A 81 -6.01 -5.47 -3.06
C ARG A 81 -6.17 -5.00 -1.61
N PRO A 82 -7.31 -5.28 -1.00
CA PRO A 82 -7.62 -4.77 0.34
C PRO A 82 -6.66 -5.25 1.42
N LEU A 83 -6.07 -6.45 1.28
CA LEU A 83 -5.08 -6.94 2.24
C LEU A 83 -3.77 -6.16 2.14
N LEU A 84 -3.28 -5.89 0.93
CA LEU A 84 -2.11 -5.05 0.69
C LEU A 84 -2.29 -3.67 1.34
N CYS A 85 -3.42 -3.01 1.07
CA CYS A 85 -3.72 -1.70 1.62
C CYS A 85 -3.78 -1.72 3.15
N LYS A 86 -4.40 -2.74 3.74
CA LYS A 86 -4.51 -2.91 5.18
C LYS A 86 -3.14 -3.12 5.86
N LEU A 87 -2.31 -4.00 5.31
CA LEU A 87 -0.97 -4.26 5.83
C LEU A 87 -0.08 -3.02 5.72
N THR A 88 -0.12 -2.32 4.57
CA THR A 88 0.61 -1.07 4.37
C THR A 88 0.15 0.01 5.35
N ALA A 89 -1.16 0.15 5.57
CA ALA A 89 -1.70 1.11 6.53
C ALA A 89 -1.31 0.81 7.99
N ALA A 90 -1.13 -0.46 8.33
CA ALA A 90 -0.71 -0.89 9.65
C ALA A 90 0.81 -0.82 9.88
N LEU A 91 1.60 -0.60 8.83
CA LEU A 91 3.07 -0.65 8.90
C LEU A 91 3.64 0.22 10.03
N PRO A 92 3.36 1.54 10.13
CA PRO A 92 3.98 2.39 11.14
C PRO A 92 3.45 2.16 12.56
N SER A 93 2.24 1.66 12.71
CA SER A 93 1.56 1.58 14.01
C SER A 93 1.47 0.17 14.60
N VAL A 94 1.73 -0.87 13.81
CA VAL A 94 1.60 -2.28 14.23
C VAL A 94 2.84 -3.07 13.82
N VAL A 95 3.21 -3.04 12.53
CA VAL A 95 4.22 -3.95 11.98
C VAL A 95 5.63 -3.58 12.44
N GLU A 96 5.96 -2.28 12.47
CA GLU A 96 7.31 -1.81 12.86
C GLU A 96 7.54 -1.77 14.38
N GLN A 97 6.53 -2.01 15.22
CA GLN A 97 6.62 -1.78 16.68
C GLN A 97 7.55 -2.75 17.43
N ASN A 98 7.64 -4.01 16.96
CA ASN A 98 8.38 -5.07 17.65
C ASN A 98 9.37 -5.78 16.71
N LEU A 99 9.97 -5.04 15.79
CA LEU A 99 11.04 -5.53 14.92
C LEU A 99 12.39 -5.08 15.47
N SER A 100 13.45 -5.87 15.25
CA SER A 100 14.81 -5.44 15.54
C SER A 100 15.25 -4.32 14.59
N GLU A 101 16.24 -3.52 15.02
CA GLU A 101 16.80 -2.43 14.20
C GLU A 101 17.32 -2.96 12.88
N GLU A 102 18.03 -4.09 12.88
CA GLU A 102 18.57 -4.72 11.68
C GLU A 102 17.46 -5.09 10.70
N ARG A 103 16.34 -5.58 11.19
CA ARG A 103 15.20 -5.93 10.37
C ARG A 103 14.50 -4.70 9.78
N ILE A 104 14.39 -3.62 10.56
CA ILE A 104 13.87 -2.34 10.08
C ILE A 104 14.78 -1.77 8.99
N VAL A 105 16.11 -1.76 9.19
CA VAL A 105 17.08 -1.29 8.20
C VAL A 105 16.97 -2.12 6.90
N ALA A 106 16.98 -3.44 7.01
CA ALA A 106 16.83 -4.32 5.85
C ALA A 106 15.53 -4.03 5.08
N PHE A 107 14.40 -3.87 5.79
CA PHE A 107 13.12 -3.52 5.20
C PHE A 107 13.15 -2.18 4.47
N LYS A 108 13.73 -1.14 5.08
CA LYS A 108 13.81 0.20 4.45
C LYS A 108 14.69 0.19 3.20
N LEU A 109 15.82 -0.51 3.23
CA LEU A 109 16.68 -0.66 2.05
C LEU A 109 15.99 -1.45 0.92
N GLN A 110 15.31 -2.53 1.25
CA GLN A 110 14.54 -3.30 0.28
C GLN A 110 13.38 -2.46 -0.30
N SER A 111 12.71 -1.65 0.53
CA SER A 111 11.66 -0.74 0.08
C SER A 111 12.21 0.29 -0.91
N LEU A 112 13.40 0.84 -0.67
CA LEU A 112 14.02 1.80 -1.58
C LEU A 112 14.30 1.16 -2.94
N LEU A 113 14.89 -0.04 -2.97
CA LEU A 113 15.15 -0.76 -4.23
C LEU A 113 13.85 -1.06 -4.99
N PHE A 114 12.80 -1.44 -4.29
CA PHE A 114 11.48 -1.65 -4.89
C PHE A 114 10.89 -0.35 -5.46
N PHE A 115 11.03 0.78 -4.76
CA PHE A 115 10.55 2.08 -5.24
C PHE A 115 11.31 2.52 -6.49
N GLU A 116 12.63 2.29 -6.56
CA GLU A 116 13.43 2.58 -7.75
C GLU A 116 13.04 1.70 -8.95
N GLU A 117 12.78 0.41 -8.72
CA GLU A 117 12.31 -0.49 -9.78
C GLU A 117 10.94 -0.08 -10.31
N LEU A 118 10.00 0.20 -9.42
CA LEU A 118 8.66 0.69 -9.79
C LEU A 118 8.75 2.04 -10.52
N ALA A 119 9.60 2.95 -10.04
CA ALA A 119 9.81 4.26 -10.67
C ALA A 119 10.32 4.13 -12.12
N ARG A 120 11.30 3.26 -12.37
CA ARG A 120 11.80 2.95 -13.72
C ARG A 120 10.70 2.37 -14.61
N PHE A 121 9.90 1.46 -14.07
CA PHE A 121 8.76 0.88 -14.79
C PHE A 121 7.74 1.98 -15.18
N LEU A 122 7.36 2.86 -14.24
CA LEU A 122 6.39 3.94 -14.48
C LEU A 122 6.94 4.98 -15.45
N HIS A 123 8.22 5.38 -15.32
CA HIS A 123 8.91 6.27 -16.26
C HIS A 123 8.90 5.69 -17.67
N GLY A 124 9.15 4.41 -17.83
CA GLY A 124 9.07 3.74 -19.14
C GLY A 124 7.66 3.74 -19.76
N ARG A 125 6.61 4.05 -19.00
CA ARG A 125 5.22 4.18 -19.46
C ARG A 125 4.84 5.62 -19.77
N VAL A 126 5.20 6.56 -18.87
CA VAL A 126 4.90 7.99 -18.99
C VAL A 126 6.14 8.78 -18.58
N PRO A 127 7.04 9.12 -19.53
CA PRO A 127 8.35 9.73 -19.21
C PRO A 127 8.28 11.24 -18.95
N ASP A 128 7.13 11.77 -18.58
CA ASP A 128 6.93 13.20 -18.28
C ASP A 128 7.53 13.63 -16.93
N LEU A 129 7.81 12.65 -16.05
CA LEU A 129 8.52 12.85 -14.79
C LEU A 129 9.85 12.11 -14.84
N SER A 130 10.90 12.64 -14.23
CA SER A 130 12.17 11.93 -14.06
C SER A 130 11.99 10.68 -13.18
N GLU A 131 12.91 9.71 -13.27
CA GLU A 131 12.89 8.53 -12.39
C GLU A 131 12.94 8.94 -10.91
N ALA A 132 13.77 9.92 -10.55
CA ALA A 132 13.85 10.43 -9.18
C ALA A 132 12.49 10.99 -8.68
N ARG A 133 11.77 11.70 -9.54
CA ARG A 133 10.40 12.16 -9.22
C ARG A 133 9.42 10.99 -9.07
N TYR A 134 9.55 9.95 -9.88
CA TYR A 134 8.74 8.75 -9.69
C TYR A 134 9.05 8.01 -8.39
N VAL A 135 10.33 7.92 -7.97
CA VAL A 135 10.70 7.36 -6.65
C VAL A 135 9.98 8.11 -5.53
N ARG A 136 10.03 9.46 -5.58
CA ARG A 136 9.33 10.31 -4.61
C ARG A 136 7.82 10.06 -4.66
N LEU A 137 7.21 10.06 -5.85
CA LEU A 137 5.78 9.85 -6.05
C LEU A 137 5.31 8.49 -5.53
N VAL A 138 6.11 7.43 -5.69
CA VAL A 138 5.84 6.10 -5.12
C VAL A 138 5.84 6.16 -3.60
N HIS A 139 6.85 6.77 -2.99
CA HIS A 139 6.92 6.94 -1.54
C HIS A 139 5.73 7.75 -0.98
N ASP A 140 5.40 8.87 -1.64
CA ASP A 140 4.27 9.72 -1.27
C ASP A 140 2.93 8.96 -1.44
N THR A 141 2.81 8.10 -2.47
CA THR A 141 1.64 7.23 -2.67
C THR A 141 1.46 6.26 -1.50
N VAL A 142 2.54 5.66 -0.98
CA VAL A 142 2.48 4.81 0.22
C VAL A 142 1.99 5.61 1.43
N THR A 143 2.50 6.83 1.62
CA THR A 143 2.08 7.73 2.71
C THR A 143 0.60 8.10 2.60
N LEU A 144 0.13 8.46 1.40
CA LEU A 144 -1.28 8.74 1.12
C LEU A 144 -2.18 7.53 1.40
N LEU A 145 -1.73 6.33 0.99
CA LEU A 145 -2.46 5.09 1.22
C LEU A 145 -2.66 4.84 2.72
N VAL A 146 -1.59 5.01 3.54
CA VAL A 146 -1.68 4.86 5.00
C VAL A 146 -2.76 5.78 5.58
N GLY A 147 -2.72 7.08 5.22
CA GLY A 147 -3.71 8.05 5.70
C GLY A 147 -5.11 7.76 5.19
N LEU A 148 -5.26 7.55 3.88
CA LEU A 148 -6.56 7.38 3.24
C LEU A 148 -7.27 6.09 3.68
N HIS A 149 -6.53 4.99 3.86
CA HIS A 149 -7.11 3.72 4.31
C HIS A 149 -7.86 3.85 5.63
N ALA A 150 -7.34 4.65 6.58
CA ALA A 150 -7.99 4.87 7.87
C ALA A 150 -9.36 5.55 7.73
N PHE A 151 -9.53 6.44 6.74
CA PHE A 151 -10.79 7.14 6.48
C PHE A 151 -11.77 6.35 5.61
N THR A 152 -11.29 5.44 4.79
CA THR A 152 -12.13 4.63 3.88
C THR A 152 -12.50 3.27 4.46
N SER A 153 -11.87 2.88 5.58
CA SER A 153 -12.16 1.64 6.32
C SER A 153 -12.47 1.95 7.79
N PRO A 154 -13.46 2.82 8.07
CA PRO A 154 -13.76 3.26 9.43
C PRO A 154 -14.42 2.12 10.25
N PRO A 155 -14.33 2.18 11.59
CA PRO A 155 -15.08 1.28 12.45
C PRO A 155 -16.59 1.31 12.17
N PRO A 156 -17.33 0.21 12.42
CA PRO A 156 -18.74 0.10 12.07
C PRO A 156 -19.64 1.22 12.60
N VAL A 157 -19.33 1.75 13.79
CA VAL A 157 -20.09 2.86 14.39
C VAL A 157 -19.89 4.15 13.58
N VAL A 158 -18.68 4.42 13.13
CA VAL A 158 -18.36 5.61 12.30
C VAL A 158 -18.95 5.45 10.91
N ALA A 159 -18.87 4.25 10.31
CA ALA A 159 -19.47 3.96 9.01
C ALA A 159 -20.98 4.29 9.02
N ARG A 160 -21.73 3.83 10.03
CA ARG A 160 -23.16 4.15 10.19
C ARG A 160 -23.44 5.65 10.35
N VAL A 161 -22.60 6.35 11.13
CA VAL A 161 -22.75 7.81 11.30
C VAL A 161 -22.53 8.54 9.99
N LEU A 162 -21.60 8.09 9.16
CA LEU A 162 -21.32 8.69 7.85
C LEU A 162 -22.40 8.42 6.80
N GLU A 163 -23.38 7.54 7.04
CA GLU A 163 -24.55 7.35 6.16
C GLU A 163 -25.49 8.56 6.17
N ARG A 164 -25.43 9.40 7.21
CA ARG A 164 -26.25 10.60 7.33
C ARG A 164 -25.97 11.59 6.18
N PRO A 165 -27.01 12.17 5.55
CA PRO A 165 -26.83 13.11 4.43
C PRO A 165 -26.05 14.39 4.79
N ASP A 166 -26.23 14.91 6.01
CA ASP A 166 -25.54 16.09 6.54
C ASP A 166 -24.04 15.87 6.78
N LEU A 167 -23.57 14.61 6.78
CA LEU A 167 -22.17 14.24 6.93
C LEU A 167 -21.52 13.73 5.63
N ALA A 168 -22.18 13.88 4.49
CA ALA A 168 -21.70 13.41 3.19
C ALA A 168 -20.31 13.95 2.82
N PHE A 169 -19.95 15.14 3.28
CA PHE A 169 -18.63 15.75 3.08
C PHE A 169 -17.47 14.89 3.62
N PHE A 170 -17.70 14.11 4.68
CA PHE A 170 -16.67 13.28 5.31
C PHE A 170 -16.50 11.89 4.67
N ARG A 171 -17.38 11.52 3.75
CA ARG A 171 -17.25 10.26 3.01
C ARG A 171 -16.07 10.35 2.07
N ARG A 172 -15.32 9.24 2.01
CA ARG A 172 -14.17 9.10 1.12
C ARG A 172 -14.37 7.89 0.22
N ASP A 173 -13.92 8.04 -1.01
CA ASP A 173 -13.78 6.94 -1.97
C ASP A 173 -12.30 6.65 -2.15
N PHE A 174 -11.86 5.44 -1.81
CA PHE A 174 -10.44 5.09 -1.82
C PHE A 174 -9.83 5.24 -3.21
N GLU A 175 -10.45 4.65 -4.23
CA GLU A 175 -9.91 4.67 -5.60
C GLU A 175 -9.88 6.10 -6.16
N ALA A 176 -11.02 6.80 -6.10
CA ALA A 176 -11.15 8.13 -6.66
C ALA A 176 -10.26 9.15 -5.95
N ASP A 177 -10.23 9.14 -4.61
CA ASP A 177 -9.42 10.07 -3.83
C ASP A 177 -7.93 9.79 -4.01
N LEU A 178 -7.51 8.52 -3.99
CA LEU A 178 -6.10 8.15 -4.21
C LEU A 178 -5.63 8.58 -5.60
N ALA A 179 -6.40 8.29 -6.65
CA ALA A 179 -6.09 8.69 -8.02
C ALA A 179 -5.91 10.21 -8.13
N ARG A 180 -6.83 10.98 -7.56
CA ARG A 180 -6.81 12.45 -7.56
C ARG A 180 -5.58 12.99 -6.81
N MET A 181 -5.27 12.44 -5.64
CA MET A 181 -4.13 12.88 -4.81
C MET A 181 -2.80 12.57 -5.50
N ILE A 182 -2.61 11.36 -6.03
CA ILE A 182 -1.39 10.99 -6.78
C ILE A 182 -1.23 11.89 -8.00
N LEU A 183 -2.30 12.16 -8.75
CA LEU A 183 -2.26 13.03 -9.91
C LEU A 183 -1.86 14.46 -9.52
N ALA A 184 -2.40 15.01 -8.44
CA ALA A 184 -2.05 16.34 -7.96
C ALA A 184 -0.55 16.44 -7.61
N LEU A 185 0.02 15.41 -6.95
CA LEU A 185 1.45 15.34 -6.66
C LEU A 185 2.30 15.19 -7.94
N ALA A 186 1.85 14.37 -8.89
CA ALA A 186 2.53 14.20 -10.17
C ALA A 186 2.59 15.48 -11.01
N LEU A 187 1.55 16.32 -10.93
CA LEU A 187 1.46 17.60 -11.65
C LEU A 187 2.12 18.78 -10.91
N ALA A 188 2.44 18.64 -9.62
CA ALA A 188 3.16 19.68 -8.88
C ALA A 188 4.53 19.94 -9.53
N THR A 189 4.82 21.20 -9.86
CA THR A 189 5.98 21.57 -10.70
C THR A 189 7.30 21.76 -9.93
N SER A 190 7.27 21.73 -8.61
CA SER A 190 8.48 21.91 -7.79
C SER A 190 9.21 20.58 -7.55
N ASP A 191 10.43 20.46 -8.08
CA ASP A 191 11.39 19.52 -7.53
C ASP A 191 11.70 19.98 -6.09
N PRO A 192 11.54 19.14 -5.09
CA PRO A 192 12.05 19.47 -3.77
C PRO A 192 13.58 19.48 -3.84
N SER A 193 14.15 20.59 -3.41
CA SER A 193 15.60 20.78 -3.23
C SER A 193 16.19 19.71 -2.32
#